data_f13b701cd9e839c802eea2d17c6d213e
#
_entry.id   f13b701cd9e839c802eea2d17c6d213e
#
_cell.length_a   1.000
_cell.length_b   1.000
_cell.length_c   1.000
_cell.angle_alpha   90.00
_cell.angle_beta   90.00
_cell.angle_gamma   90.00
#
_symmetry.space_group_name_H-M   'P 1'
#
loop_
_entity.id
_entity.type
_entity.pdbx_description
1 polymer ?
#
loop_
_entity_poly.entity_id
_entity_poly.type
_entity_poly.pdbx_seq_one_letter_code
_entity_poly.pdbx_strand_id
1 'polypeptide(L)'
;LGGLATRLPLLSVCMVFVCMASAGLPGLNGFVGEMLALIGMFKAKPLYSVIGATGVVLGAWYLLDMLRRGFFGPLKEPASTHGPIHDINIRELLAVGPLMVLCLWIGVNPKPWLDTIANDVRSVVKLYDQKPEAAAQNVAIDLTTRTERAK
;
A
#
# COMPACT_ATOMS: atom_id res chain seq x y z
N LEU A 1 -8.60 -5.72 25.80
CA LEU A 1 -9.21 -6.71 24.90
C LEU A 1 -8.17 -7.74 24.51
N GLY A 2 -8.50 -9.01 24.51
CA GLY A 2 -7.63 -10.11 24.07
C GLY A 2 -8.44 -11.39 23.89
N GLY A 3 -7.94 -12.31 23.03
CA GLY A 3 -8.57 -13.62 22.82
C GLY A 3 -9.90 -13.58 22.06
N LEU A 4 -10.14 -12.51 21.29
CA LEU A 4 -11.39 -12.33 20.53
C LEU A 4 -11.63 -13.45 19.49
N ALA A 5 -10.59 -14.14 19.03
CA ALA A 5 -10.70 -15.22 18.06
C ALA A 5 -11.57 -16.40 18.55
N THR A 6 -11.65 -16.64 19.86
CA THR A 6 -12.49 -17.70 20.43
C THR A 6 -13.97 -17.35 20.43
N ARG A 7 -14.31 -16.07 20.48
CA ARG A 7 -15.69 -15.57 20.48
C ARG A 7 -16.18 -15.16 19.10
N LEU A 8 -15.28 -14.63 18.27
CA LEU A 8 -15.58 -14.04 16.96
C LEU A 8 -14.69 -14.67 15.89
N PRO A 9 -14.86 -15.96 15.56
CA PRO A 9 -13.98 -16.66 14.64
C PRO A 9 -14.03 -16.09 13.22
N LEU A 10 -15.20 -15.74 12.69
CA LEU A 10 -15.33 -15.16 11.33
C LEU A 10 -14.70 -13.78 11.25
N LEU A 11 -14.94 -12.91 12.22
CA LEU A 11 -14.28 -11.61 12.32
C LEU A 11 -12.76 -11.76 12.36
N SER A 12 -12.28 -12.74 13.11
CA SER A 12 -10.83 -12.98 13.25
C SER A 12 -10.20 -13.41 11.94
N VAL A 13 -10.85 -14.28 11.15
CA VAL A 13 -10.38 -14.68 9.83
C VAL A 13 -10.32 -13.48 8.88
N CYS A 14 -11.38 -12.68 8.81
CA CYS A 14 -11.38 -11.47 8.01
C CYS A 14 -10.28 -10.51 8.43
N MET A 15 -10.08 -10.30 9.73
CA MET A 15 -9.06 -9.40 10.25
C MET A 15 -7.64 -9.88 9.97
N VAL A 16 -7.38 -11.20 10.12
CA VAL A 16 -6.09 -11.80 9.72
C VAL A 16 -5.84 -11.56 8.24
N PHE A 17 -6.82 -11.81 7.38
CA PHE A 17 -6.68 -11.59 5.94
C PHE A 17 -6.35 -10.13 5.61
N VAL A 18 -7.11 -9.19 6.17
CA VAL A 18 -6.89 -7.74 5.94
C VAL A 18 -5.51 -7.29 6.45
N CYS A 19 -5.10 -7.78 7.62
CA CYS A 19 -3.75 -7.50 8.14
C CYS A 19 -2.65 -8.06 7.25
N MET A 20 -2.82 -9.27 6.70
CA MET A 20 -1.87 -9.85 5.75
C MET A 20 -1.81 -9.05 4.44
N ALA A 21 -2.96 -8.59 3.95
CA ALA A 21 -3.04 -7.73 2.77
C ALA A 21 -2.35 -6.38 2.99
N SER A 22 -2.53 -5.78 4.16
CA SER A 22 -1.89 -4.53 4.56
C SER A 22 -0.41 -4.66 4.91
N ALA A 23 0.04 -5.84 5.33
CA ALA A 23 1.44 -6.13 5.59
C ALA A 23 2.25 -6.46 4.32
N GLY A 24 1.62 -6.39 3.13
CA GLY A 24 2.29 -6.65 1.87
C GLY A 24 2.64 -8.13 1.63
N LEU A 25 1.77 -9.06 2.06
CA LEU A 25 2.00 -10.48 1.80
C LEU A 25 1.96 -10.79 0.29
N PRO A 26 2.95 -11.53 -0.26
CA PRO A 26 2.96 -11.93 -1.66
C PRO A 26 1.66 -12.65 -2.07
N GLY A 27 1.05 -12.22 -3.19
CA GLY A 27 -0.24 -12.71 -3.63
C GLY A 27 -1.44 -11.85 -3.20
N LEU A 28 -1.21 -10.77 -2.43
CA LEU A 28 -2.22 -9.79 -2.06
C LEU A 28 -1.90 -8.41 -2.67
N ASN A 29 -2.91 -7.57 -2.77
CA ASN A 29 -2.82 -6.27 -3.45
C ASN A 29 -1.76 -5.34 -2.87
N GLY A 30 -1.55 -5.31 -1.55
CA GLY A 30 -0.55 -4.49 -0.87
C GLY A 30 0.86 -4.73 -1.38
N PHE A 31 1.23 -6.00 -1.54
CA PHE A 31 2.55 -6.38 -2.04
C PHE A 31 2.88 -5.78 -3.41
N VAL A 32 1.93 -5.77 -4.34
CA VAL A 32 2.14 -5.24 -5.69
C VAL A 32 2.53 -3.77 -5.65
N GLY A 33 1.81 -2.95 -4.88
CA GLY A 33 2.08 -1.53 -4.75
C GLY A 33 3.40 -1.23 -4.06
N GLU A 34 3.67 -1.89 -2.93
CA GLU A 34 4.90 -1.71 -2.14
C GLU A 34 6.14 -2.12 -2.92
N MET A 35 6.11 -3.28 -3.60
CA MET A 35 7.24 -3.74 -4.41
C MET A 35 7.53 -2.83 -5.60
N LEU A 36 6.49 -2.37 -6.31
CA LEU A 36 6.68 -1.43 -7.42
C LEU A 36 7.27 -0.10 -6.94
N ALA A 37 6.81 0.42 -5.80
CA ALA A 37 7.33 1.64 -5.20
C ALA A 37 8.81 1.48 -4.78
N LEU A 38 9.15 0.39 -4.10
CA LEU A 38 10.52 0.11 -3.66
C LEU A 38 11.47 -0.10 -4.85
N ILE A 39 11.05 -0.85 -5.88
CA ILE A 39 11.86 -1.07 -7.10
C ILE A 39 12.05 0.25 -7.85
N GLY A 40 11.01 1.06 -7.98
CA GLY A 40 11.11 2.38 -8.62
C GLY A 40 12.06 3.30 -7.86
N MET A 41 11.95 3.36 -6.55
CA MET A 41 12.85 4.14 -5.70
C MET A 41 14.28 3.62 -5.73
N PHE A 42 14.47 2.29 -5.78
CA PHE A 42 15.81 1.69 -5.85
C PHE A 42 16.55 2.09 -7.12
N LYS A 43 15.86 2.15 -8.26
CA LYS A 43 16.45 2.61 -9.54
C LYS A 43 16.87 4.08 -9.51
N ALA A 44 16.12 4.92 -8.79
CA ALA A 44 16.41 6.36 -8.69
C ALA A 44 17.46 6.66 -7.60
N LYS A 45 17.26 6.14 -6.39
CA LYS A 45 18.11 6.36 -5.22
C LYS A 45 18.07 5.16 -4.28
N PRO A 46 19.02 4.22 -4.37
CA PRO A 46 18.99 2.95 -3.62
C PRO A 46 18.96 3.14 -2.09
N LEU A 47 19.65 4.15 -1.57
CA LEU A 47 19.68 4.41 -0.11
C LEU A 47 18.27 4.67 0.46
N TYR A 48 17.44 5.46 -0.24
CA TYR A 48 16.06 5.73 0.20
C TYR A 48 15.17 4.50 0.12
N SER A 49 15.41 3.61 -0.85
CA SER A 49 14.69 2.35 -0.94
C SER A 49 14.98 1.41 0.23
N VAL A 50 16.23 1.36 0.68
CA VAL A 50 16.62 0.59 1.88
C VAL A 50 15.93 1.14 3.13
N ILE A 51 15.91 2.46 3.30
CA ILE A 51 15.18 3.10 4.41
C ILE A 51 13.68 2.81 4.30
N GLY A 52 13.09 2.92 3.10
CA GLY A 52 11.68 2.58 2.86
C GLY A 52 11.34 1.13 3.18
N ALA A 53 12.22 0.19 2.85
CA ALA A 53 12.04 -1.23 3.16
C ALA A 53 11.98 -1.51 4.67
N THR A 54 12.72 -0.76 5.50
CA THR A 54 12.60 -0.88 6.97
C THR A 54 11.21 -0.47 7.46
N GLY A 55 10.57 0.51 6.81
CA GLY A 55 9.19 0.92 7.09
C GLY A 55 8.19 -0.19 6.84
N VAL A 56 8.35 -0.95 5.75
CA VAL A 56 7.48 -2.12 5.45
C VAL A 56 7.62 -3.18 6.54
N VAL A 57 8.84 -3.49 6.97
CA VAL A 57 9.10 -4.46 8.04
C VAL A 57 8.47 -4.02 9.36
N LEU A 58 8.63 -2.74 9.74
CA LEU A 58 8.01 -2.18 10.95
C LEU A 58 6.48 -2.18 10.86
N GLY A 59 5.93 -1.88 9.67
CA GLY A 59 4.50 -1.96 9.40
C GLY A 59 3.94 -3.37 9.63
N ALA A 60 4.58 -4.38 9.06
CA ALA A 60 4.22 -5.77 9.26
C ALA A 60 4.33 -6.18 10.76
N TRP A 61 5.37 -5.74 11.44
CA TRP A 61 5.57 -6.01 12.86
C TRP A 61 4.42 -5.50 13.72
N TYR A 62 4.02 -4.22 13.58
CA TYR A 62 2.95 -3.67 14.43
C TYR A 62 1.59 -4.29 14.11
N LEU A 63 1.29 -4.63 12.83
CA LEU A 63 0.07 -5.31 12.45
C LEU A 63 -0.04 -6.71 13.07
N LEU A 64 1.06 -7.47 13.03
CA LEU A 64 1.11 -8.81 13.65
C LEU A 64 1.02 -8.73 15.18
N ASP A 65 1.66 -7.74 15.81
CA ASP A 65 1.56 -7.56 17.25
C ASP A 65 0.14 -7.15 17.69
N MET A 66 -0.53 -6.30 16.90
CA MET A 66 -1.94 -5.95 17.10
C MET A 66 -2.84 -7.19 17.00
N LEU A 67 -2.66 -8.02 15.97
CA LEU A 67 -3.38 -9.29 15.81
C LEU A 67 -3.17 -10.22 17.00
N ARG A 68 -1.92 -10.42 17.39
CA ARG A 68 -1.54 -11.29 18.50
C ARG A 68 -2.19 -10.85 19.79
N ARG A 69 -2.14 -9.56 20.11
CA ARG A 69 -2.69 -9.01 21.37
C ARG A 69 -4.22 -8.94 21.37
N GLY A 70 -4.83 -8.59 20.25
CA GLY A 70 -6.28 -8.41 20.16
C GLY A 70 -7.02 -9.73 19.99
N PHE A 71 -6.57 -10.56 19.07
CA PHE A 71 -7.33 -11.76 18.65
C PHE A 71 -6.82 -13.06 19.27
N PHE A 72 -5.49 -13.23 19.41
CA PHE A 72 -4.87 -14.50 19.83
C PHE A 72 -4.30 -14.48 21.25
N GLY A 73 -4.52 -13.43 22.03
CA GLY A 73 -4.10 -13.35 23.42
C GLY A 73 -5.05 -14.07 24.38
N PRO A 74 -4.75 -14.07 25.70
CA PRO A 74 -5.69 -14.57 26.70
C PRO A 74 -6.99 -13.78 26.66
N LEU A 75 -8.13 -14.48 26.80
CA LEU A 75 -9.45 -13.85 26.77
C LEU A 75 -9.58 -12.82 27.90
N LYS A 76 -9.63 -11.55 27.54
CA LYS A 76 -9.89 -10.42 28.43
C LYS A 76 -11.11 -9.68 27.91
N GLU A 77 -12.29 -10.11 28.37
CA GLU A 77 -13.53 -9.39 28.06
C GLU A 77 -13.66 -8.18 29.02
N PRO A 78 -13.91 -6.98 28.50
CA PRO A 78 -14.39 -5.89 29.33
C PRO A 78 -15.77 -6.29 29.87
N ALA A 79 -16.10 -5.89 31.08
CA ALA A 79 -17.46 -6.04 31.62
C ALA A 79 -18.42 -5.33 30.65
N SER A 80 -19.08 -6.09 29.80
CA SER A 80 -19.95 -5.54 28.76
C SER A 80 -21.27 -5.11 29.38
N THR A 81 -21.53 -3.81 29.38
CA THR A 81 -22.83 -3.21 29.75
C THR A 81 -23.90 -3.42 28.65
N HIS A 82 -23.53 -3.96 27.49
CA HIS A 82 -24.37 -4.01 26.28
C HIS A 82 -24.73 -5.41 25.75
N GLY A 83 -24.60 -6.44 26.58
CA GLY A 83 -25.01 -7.80 26.19
C GLY A 83 -23.92 -8.64 25.48
N PRO A 84 -24.26 -9.87 25.03
CA PRO A 84 -23.31 -10.77 24.40
C PRO A 84 -22.79 -10.24 23.06
N ILE A 85 -21.50 -10.33 22.83
CA ILE A 85 -20.85 -9.96 21.56
C ILE A 85 -21.16 -11.08 20.55
N HIS A 86 -21.77 -10.73 19.42
CA HIS A 86 -22.07 -11.62 18.31
C HIS A 86 -21.02 -11.52 17.21
N ASP A 87 -20.75 -12.63 16.53
CA ASP A 87 -19.83 -12.67 15.38
C ASP A 87 -20.47 -12.00 14.15
N ILE A 88 -19.67 -11.79 13.09
CA ILE A 88 -20.09 -11.14 11.85
C ILE A 88 -21.33 -11.80 11.26
N ASN A 89 -22.33 -11.00 10.94
CA ASN A 89 -23.53 -11.43 10.24
C ASN A 89 -23.26 -11.63 8.75
N ILE A 90 -24.15 -12.43 8.10
CA ILE A 90 -24.05 -12.67 6.66
C ILE A 90 -24.04 -11.39 5.81
N ARG A 91 -24.72 -10.34 6.26
CA ARG A 91 -24.75 -9.03 5.59
C ARG A 91 -23.38 -8.35 5.61
N GLU A 92 -22.69 -8.40 6.74
CA GLU A 92 -21.36 -7.87 6.93
C GLU A 92 -20.32 -8.67 6.13
N LEU A 93 -20.48 -9.99 6.13
CA LEU A 93 -19.65 -10.89 5.33
C LEU A 93 -19.83 -10.66 3.82
N LEU A 94 -21.06 -10.38 3.36
CA LEU A 94 -21.33 -10.02 1.97
C LEU A 94 -20.75 -8.66 1.58
N ALA A 95 -20.58 -7.74 2.52
CA ALA A 95 -19.92 -6.46 2.27
C ALA A 95 -18.38 -6.60 2.20
N VAL A 96 -17.79 -7.37 3.09
CA VAL A 96 -16.31 -7.52 3.18
C VAL A 96 -15.79 -8.58 2.21
N GLY A 97 -16.54 -9.66 1.97
CA GLY A 97 -16.13 -10.79 1.14
C GLY A 97 -15.68 -10.41 -0.27
N PRO A 98 -16.46 -9.64 -1.04
CA PRO A 98 -16.07 -9.19 -2.38
C PRO A 98 -14.77 -8.38 -2.38
N LEU A 99 -14.54 -7.56 -1.36
CA LEU A 99 -13.30 -6.79 -1.22
C LEU A 99 -12.10 -7.70 -0.98
N MET A 100 -12.25 -8.74 -0.16
CA MET A 100 -11.20 -9.73 0.07
C MET A 100 -10.86 -10.49 -1.22
N VAL A 101 -11.87 -10.90 -1.99
CA VAL A 101 -11.68 -11.54 -3.31
C VAL A 101 -10.98 -10.62 -4.28
N LEU A 102 -11.35 -9.34 -4.30
CA LEU A 102 -10.72 -8.33 -5.15
C LEU A 102 -9.24 -8.10 -4.76
N CYS A 103 -8.93 -8.04 -3.46
CA CYS A 103 -7.56 -7.94 -2.97
C CYS A 103 -6.70 -9.12 -3.42
N LEU A 104 -7.25 -10.33 -3.35
CA LEU A 104 -6.57 -11.53 -3.82
C LEU A 104 -6.39 -11.51 -5.35
N TRP A 105 -7.43 -11.14 -6.08
CA TRP A 105 -7.37 -11.08 -7.55
C TRP A 105 -6.32 -10.07 -8.04
N ILE A 106 -6.28 -8.87 -7.47
CA ILE A 106 -5.28 -7.85 -7.81
C ILE A 106 -3.87 -8.33 -7.45
N GLY A 107 -3.72 -9.03 -6.32
CA GLY A 107 -2.43 -9.54 -5.89
C GLY A 107 -1.88 -10.66 -6.77
N VAL A 108 -2.74 -11.56 -7.24
CA VAL A 108 -2.33 -12.70 -8.10
C VAL A 108 -2.19 -12.28 -9.56
N ASN A 109 -3.06 -11.40 -10.07
CA ASN A 109 -3.03 -10.92 -11.44
C ASN A 109 -3.12 -9.38 -11.52
N PRO A 110 -2.02 -8.67 -11.23
CA PRO A 110 -1.99 -7.21 -11.24
C PRO A 110 -1.99 -6.62 -12.66
N LYS A 111 -1.66 -7.41 -13.68
CA LYS A 111 -1.43 -6.94 -15.05
C LYS A 111 -2.58 -6.11 -15.63
N PRO A 112 -3.86 -6.55 -15.64
CA PRO A 112 -4.94 -5.78 -16.24
C PRO A 112 -5.13 -4.40 -15.57
N TRP A 113 -4.88 -4.31 -14.26
CA TRP A 113 -4.98 -3.06 -13.52
C TRP A 113 -3.82 -2.11 -13.82
N LEU A 114 -2.60 -2.64 -13.92
CA LEU A 114 -1.41 -1.86 -14.28
C LEU A 114 -1.47 -1.37 -15.73
N ASP A 115 -1.97 -2.17 -16.66
CA ASP A 115 -2.11 -1.79 -18.06
C ASP A 115 -3.10 -0.62 -18.24
N THR A 116 -4.16 -0.57 -17.42
CA THR A 116 -5.14 0.53 -17.44
C THR A 116 -4.49 1.88 -17.13
N ILE A 117 -3.58 1.93 -16.15
CA ILE A 117 -2.92 3.18 -15.73
C ILE A 117 -1.60 3.44 -16.48
N ALA A 118 -1.10 2.46 -17.23
CA ALA A 118 0.22 2.55 -17.87
C ALA A 118 0.35 3.75 -18.82
N ASN A 119 -0.71 4.10 -19.56
CA ASN A 119 -0.69 5.22 -20.48
C ASN A 119 -0.60 6.56 -19.75
N ASP A 120 -1.34 6.72 -18.66
CA ASP A 120 -1.33 7.95 -17.85
C ASP A 120 0.02 8.12 -17.17
N VAL A 121 0.57 7.05 -16.62
CA VAL A 121 1.91 7.04 -16.01
C VAL A 121 2.98 7.41 -17.05
N ARG A 122 2.93 6.85 -18.27
CA ARG A 122 3.86 7.22 -19.35
C ARG A 122 3.76 8.68 -19.73
N SER A 123 2.56 9.25 -19.74
CA SER A 123 2.34 10.67 -20.04
C SER A 123 2.99 11.57 -18.97
N VAL A 124 2.83 11.22 -17.71
CA VAL A 124 3.46 11.95 -16.59
C VAL A 124 4.99 11.84 -16.65
N VAL A 125 5.53 10.66 -16.92
CA VAL A 125 6.99 10.44 -17.05
C VAL A 125 7.55 11.30 -18.21
N LYS A 126 6.89 11.32 -19.36
CA LYS A 126 7.31 12.17 -20.50
C LYS A 126 7.36 13.66 -20.15
N LEU A 127 6.35 14.15 -19.43
CA LEU A 127 6.33 15.55 -18.97
C LEU A 127 7.47 15.85 -17.99
N TYR A 128 7.82 14.89 -17.16
CA TYR A 128 8.93 15.01 -16.21
C TYR A 128 10.28 15.04 -16.93
N ASP A 129 10.49 14.18 -17.91
CA ASP A 129 11.72 14.09 -18.70
C ASP A 129 11.94 15.33 -19.59
N GLN A 130 10.87 15.93 -20.10
CA GLN A 130 10.96 17.16 -20.90
C GLN A 130 11.30 18.42 -20.10
N LYS A 131 11.04 18.42 -18.79
CA LYS A 131 11.27 19.59 -17.92
C LYS A 131 12.73 20.04 -17.85
N PRO A 132 13.74 19.14 -17.72
CA PRO A 132 15.15 19.55 -17.71
C PRO A 132 15.62 20.07 -19.06
N GLU A 133 15.14 19.53 -20.18
CA GLU A 133 15.49 19.99 -21.53
C GLU A 133 14.94 21.40 -21.81
N ALA A 134 13.69 21.66 -21.44
CA ALA A 134 13.07 22.97 -21.55
C ALA A 134 13.78 24.03 -20.69
N ALA A 135 14.21 23.66 -19.48
CA ALA A 135 14.99 24.54 -18.62
C ALA A 135 16.39 24.85 -19.22
N ALA A 136 17.05 23.85 -19.78
CA ALA A 136 18.35 24.01 -20.43
C ALA A 136 18.26 24.91 -21.69
N GLN A 137 17.22 24.74 -22.50
CA GLN A 137 16.95 25.59 -23.67
C GLN A 137 16.71 27.06 -23.29
N ASN A 138 15.91 27.29 -22.24
CA ASN A 138 15.64 28.64 -21.76
C ASN A 138 16.93 29.35 -21.26
N VAL A 139 17.82 28.62 -20.57
CA VAL A 139 19.11 29.16 -20.14
C VAL A 139 20.01 29.47 -21.34
N ALA A 140 20.05 28.59 -22.34
CA ALA A 140 20.85 28.79 -23.54
C ALA A 140 20.36 30.04 -24.36
N ILE A 141 19.05 30.23 -24.49
CA ILE A 141 18.44 31.38 -25.13
C ILE A 141 18.78 32.68 -24.37
N ASP A 142 18.71 32.68 -23.03
CA ASP A 142 19.04 33.86 -22.22
C ASP A 142 20.52 34.25 -22.37
N LEU A 143 21.41 33.27 -22.43
CA LEU A 143 22.85 33.51 -22.65
C LEU A 143 23.15 34.08 -24.05
N THR A 144 22.49 33.56 -25.10
CA THR A 144 22.66 34.09 -26.47
C THR A 144 22.12 35.51 -26.59
N THR A 145 20.97 35.82 -26.04
CA THR A 145 20.39 37.18 -26.05
C THR A 145 21.21 38.20 -25.25
N ARG A 146 21.89 37.77 -24.17
CA ARG A 146 22.82 38.62 -23.40
C ARG A 146 24.10 38.92 -24.17
N THR A 147 24.65 37.96 -24.90
CA THR A 147 25.84 38.18 -25.73
C THR A 147 25.60 39.07 -26.95
N GLU A 148 24.40 39.04 -27.54
CA GLU A 148 24.03 39.93 -28.61
C GLU A 148 23.80 41.41 -28.17
N ARG A 149 23.29 41.60 -26.95
CA ARG A 149 23.12 42.95 -26.36
C ARG A 149 24.42 43.62 -25.90
N ALA A 150 25.47 42.83 -25.76
CA ALA A 150 26.78 43.30 -25.30
C ALA A 150 27.73 43.67 -26.46
N LYS A 151 27.30 43.48 -27.70
CA LYS A 151 27.97 43.92 -28.93
C LYS A 151 27.32 45.19 -29.47
#